data_24bdfb83b95b46a1710373c5c41eea25
#
_entry.id   24bdfb83b95b46a1710373c5c41eea25
#
_cell.length_a   1.000
_cell.length_b   1.000
_cell.length_c   1.000
_cell.angle_alpha   90.00
_cell.angle_beta   90.00
_cell.angle_gamma   90.00
#
_symmetry.space_group_name_H-M   'P 1'
#
loop_
_entity.id
_entity.type
_entity.pdbx_description
1 polymer ?
#
loop_
_entity_poly.entity_id
_entity_poly.type
_entity_poly.pdbx_seq_one_letter_code
_entity_poly.pdbx_strand_id
1 'polypeptide(L)'
;MIDNENKDFSEHLVTINRVAKVVKGGRRFGFAAIMIVGDTKGRVGYGTGKAKEVPEAVRKATEDAKNKMVRVHLKDNRTLHHDITGRFGAGKVVLRSAAPGTGIIAGGPMRALFESLGIKDVVAKSTGTSNPHNMLKATFDAFKQSESPKSVAAKRSKKISEVVSLKPVSYTHLTLPTILLV
;
A
#
# COMPACT_ATOMS: atom_id res chain seq x y z
N MET A 1 -0.83 -15.00 28.57
CA MET A 1 0.32 -15.56 27.84
C MET A 1 0.15 -15.10 26.41
N ILE A 2 0.99 -14.19 25.95
CA ILE A 2 0.95 -13.68 24.58
C ILE A 2 1.92 -14.56 23.82
N ASP A 3 1.37 -15.44 22.98
CA ASP A 3 2.16 -16.31 22.10
C ASP A 3 3.00 -15.43 21.17
N ASN A 4 4.27 -15.29 21.51
CA ASN A 4 5.31 -14.79 20.61
C ASN A 4 5.59 -15.87 19.55
N GLU A 5 4.64 -16.08 18.65
CA GLU A 5 4.98 -16.68 17.36
C GLU A 5 5.96 -15.72 16.69
N ASN A 6 7.20 -16.13 16.55
CA ASN A 6 8.20 -15.54 15.65
C ASN A 6 7.64 -15.64 14.21
N LYS A 7 6.73 -14.76 13.85
CA LYS A 7 6.32 -14.56 12.46
C LYS A 7 7.47 -13.88 11.77
N ASP A 8 8.01 -14.51 10.74
CA ASP A 8 9.00 -13.91 9.86
C ASP A 8 8.36 -12.69 9.17
N PHE A 9 8.53 -11.52 9.79
CA PHE A 9 8.09 -10.26 9.21
C PHE A 9 9.13 -9.77 8.21
N SER A 10 8.70 -9.44 7.02
CA SER A 10 9.51 -8.69 6.05
C SER A 10 9.60 -7.23 6.51
N GLU A 11 10.82 -6.77 6.77
CA GLU A 11 11.10 -5.41 7.23
C GLU A 11 11.83 -4.63 6.11
N HIS A 12 11.25 -3.51 5.67
CA HIS A 12 11.84 -2.66 4.63
C HIS A 12 12.06 -1.24 5.13
N LEU A 13 13.30 -0.78 5.04
CA LEU A 13 13.66 0.60 5.29
C LEU A 13 13.36 1.45 4.05
N VAL A 14 12.49 2.44 4.19
CA VAL A 14 12.11 3.33 3.08
C VAL A 14 13.07 4.50 2.95
N THR A 15 13.27 5.26 4.02
CA THR A 15 14.19 6.40 4.03
C THR A 15 14.71 6.68 5.43
N ILE A 16 15.94 7.23 5.49
CA ILE A 16 16.53 7.82 6.68
C ILE A 16 16.85 9.27 6.36
N ASN A 17 16.33 10.18 7.16
CA ASN A 17 16.60 11.60 7.02
C ASN A 17 17.31 12.14 8.26
N ARG A 18 18.42 12.89 8.06
CA ARG A 18 19.03 13.66 9.14
C ARG A 18 18.18 14.90 9.42
N VAL A 19 17.76 15.07 10.66
CA VAL A 19 16.96 16.21 11.11
C VAL A 19 17.73 17.02 12.14
N ALA A 20 17.48 18.31 12.22
CA ALA A 20 18.14 19.19 13.19
C ALA A 20 17.10 20.03 13.92
N LYS A 21 17.29 20.18 15.23
CA LYS A 21 16.56 21.14 16.07
C LYS A 21 17.50 22.29 16.40
N VAL A 22 17.12 23.50 16.04
CA VAL A 22 17.86 24.73 16.39
C VAL A 22 17.55 25.12 17.82
N VAL A 23 18.60 25.35 18.62
CA VAL A 23 18.53 25.81 20.01
C VAL A 23 19.46 27.00 20.18
N LYS A 24 19.35 27.74 21.31
CA LYS A 24 20.19 28.94 21.58
C LYS A 24 21.69 28.72 21.46
N GLY A 25 22.18 27.49 21.71
CA GLY A 25 23.61 27.13 21.62
C GLY A 25 24.01 26.43 20.30
N GLY A 26 23.16 26.42 19.27
CA GLY A 26 23.46 25.79 17.98
C GLY A 26 22.43 24.79 17.49
N ARG A 27 22.85 23.75 16.73
CA ARG A 27 21.95 22.75 16.14
C ARG A 27 22.15 21.40 16.81
N ARG A 28 21.06 20.79 17.29
CA ARG A 28 21.05 19.40 17.77
C ARG A 28 20.57 18.49 16.65
N PHE A 29 21.43 17.59 16.21
CA PHE A 29 21.12 16.64 15.14
C PHE A 29 20.46 15.38 15.67
N GLY A 30 19.67 14.75 14.81
CA GLY A 30 19.06 13.45 15.01
C GLY A 30 18.71 12.82 13.66
N PHE A 31 18.17 11.61 13.71
CA PHE A 31 17.77 10.86 12.53
C PHE A 31 16.28 10.50 12.63
N ALA A 32 15.60 10.57 11.49
CA ALA A 32 14.23 10.10 11.34
C ALA A 32 14.23 8.96 10.33
N ALA A 33 13.73 7.80 10.73
CA ALA A 33 13.57 6.62 9.88
C ALA A 33 12.10 6.35 9.59
N ILE A 34 11.81 5.85 8.38
CA ILE A 34 10.51 5.28 8.01
C ILE A 34 10.72 3.81 7.71
N MET A 35 9.98 2.96 8.42
CA MET A 35 10.00 1.51 8.23
C MET A 35 8.63 1.00 7.80
N ILE A 36 8.65 -0.03 6.98
CA ILE A 36 7.49 -0.82 6.60
C ILE A 36 7.73 -2.25 7.09
N VAL A 37 6.71 -2.83 7.71
CA VAL A 37 6.75 -4.21 8.20
C VAL A 37 5.52 -4.94 7.69
N GLY A 38 5.69 -6.13 7.13
CA GLY A 38 4.59 -6.94 6.62
C GLY A 38 4.82 -8.43 6.82
N ASP A 39 3.75 -9.20 6.76
CA ASP A 39 3.77 -10.66 6.90
C ASP A 39 3.72 -11.38 5.54
N THR A 40 3.79 -10.64 4.43
CA THR A 40 3.61 -11.14 3.06
C THR A 40 2.31 -11.93 2.81
N LYS A 41 1.39 -11.90 3.77
CA LYS A 41 0.09 -12.61 3.77
C LYS A 41 -1.10 -11.67 3.87
N GLY A 42 -0.91 -10.40 3.49
CA GLY A 42 -1.98 -9.41 3.48
C GLY A 42 -2.02 -8.50 4.70
N ARG A 43 -1.02 -8.53 5.58
CA ARG A 43 -0.89 -7.55 6.67
C ARG A 43 0.34 -6.71 6.46
N VAL A 44 0.20 -5.41 6.63
CA VAL A 44 1.31 -4.47 6.53
C VAL A 44 1.10 -3.30 7.48
N GLY A 45 2.19 -2.82 8.04
CA GLY A 45 2.23 -1.62 8.87
C GLY A 45 3.35 -0.69 8.42
N TYR A 46 3.22 0.58 8.72
CA TYR A 46 4.31 1.52 8.58
C TYR A 46 4.51 2.27 9.89
N GLY A 47 5.77 2.53 10.19
CA GLY A 47 6.14 3.26 11.40
C GLY A 47 7.19 4.32 11.14
N THR A 48 7.24 5.28 12.04
CA THR A 48 8.21 6.37 11.99
C THR A 48 8.91 6.48 13.33
N GLY A 49 10.24 6.48 13.32
CA GLY A 49 11.06 6.63 14.51
C GLY A 49 12.01 7.81 14.40
N LYS A 50 12.25 8.49 15.52
CA LYS A 50 13.27 9.53 15.63
C LYS A 50 14.19 9.26 16.83
N ALA A 51 15.50 9.35 16.61
CA ALA A 51 16.50 9.18 17.66
C ALA A 51 17.78 9.97 17.35
N LYS A 52 18.73 9.98 18.28
CA LYS A 52 20.05 10.56 18.06
C LYS A 52 20.90 9.68 17.14
N GLU A 53 20.71 8.38 17.20
CA GLU A 53 21.42 7.36 16.43
C GLU A 53 20.47 6.69 15.43
N VAL A 54 21.03 6.25 14.29
CA VAL A 54 20.27 5.57 13.23
C VAL A 54 19.68 4.24 13.70
N PRO A 55 20.42 3.32 14.36
CA PRO A 55 19.87 2.03 14.78
C PRO A 55 18.69 2.18 15.74
N GLU A 56 18.77 3.14 16.65
CA GLU A 56 17.68 3.42 17.59
C GLU A 56 16.44 3.99 16.89
N ALA A 57 16.64 4.87 15.88
CA ALA A 57 15.53 5.40 15.08
C ALA A 57 14.82 4.30 14.29
N VAL A 58 15.58 3.36 13.69
CA VAL A 58 15.07 2.20 12.98
C VAL A 58 14.28 1.29 13.94
N ARG A 59 14.85 0.93 15.10
CA ARG A 59 14.16 0.09 16.10
C ARG A 59 12.80 0.67 16.50
N LYS A 60 12.76 1.96 16.84
CA LYS A 60 11.51 2.66 17.18
C LYS A 60 10.50 2.66 16.04
N ALA A 61 10.97 2.85 14.79
CA ALA A 61 10.11 2.82 13.62
C ALA A 61 9.53 1.42 13.38
N THR A 62 10.32 0.37 13.57
CA THR A 62 9.87 -1.02 13.43
C THR A 62 8.81 -1.38 14.48
N GLU A 63 9.02 -1.01 15.75
CA GLU A 63 8.05 -1.21 16.81
C GLU A 63 6.73 -0.47 16.52
N ASP A 64 6.80 0.79 16.08
CA ASP A 64 5.64 1.59 15.67
C ASP A 64 4.89 0.97 14.49
N ALA A 65 5.62 0.42 13.50
CA ALA A 65 5.05 -0.29 12.36
C ALA A 65 4.32 -1.58 12.76
N LYS A 66 4.90 -2.38 13.65
CA LYS A 66 4.28 -3.62 14.18
C LYS A 66 2.98 -3.32 14.92
N ASN A 67 2.93 -2.25 15.69
CA ASN A 67 1.73 -1.85 16.43
C ASN A 67 0.59 -1.33 15.53
N LYS A 68 0.92 -0.83 14.33
CA LYS A 68 -0.03 -0.21 13.39
C LYS A 68 -0.34 -1.09 12.17
N MET A 69 -0.20 -2.40 12.28
CA MET A 69 -0.47 -3.30 11.17
C MET A 69 -1.96 -3.31 10.80
N VAL A 70 -2.22 -3.21 9.50
CA VAL A 70 -3.56 -3.25 8.90
C VAL A 70 -3.65 -4.48 8.00
N ARG A 71 -4.79 -5.17 8.03
CA ARG A 71 -5.10 -6.26 7.11
C ARG A 71 -5.77 -5.72 5.86
N VAL A 72 -5.24 -6.08 4.69
CA VAL A 72 -5.76 -5.71 3.38
C VAL A 72 -6.35 -6.95 2.71
N HIS A 73 -7.54 -6.80 2.11
CA HIS A 73 -8.17 -7.89 1.37
C HIS A 73 -7.59 -7.98 -0.03
N LEU A 74 -6.88 -9.07 -0.31
CA LEU A 74 -6.26 -9.34 -1.62
C LEU A 74 -7.10 -10.34 -2.40
N LYS A 75 -7.11 -10.17 -3.72
CA LYS A 75 -7.64 -11.16 -4.66
C LYS A 75 -6.55 -12.20 -4.92
N ASP A 76 -6.84 -13.47 -4.64
CA ASP A 76 -5.96 -14.63 -4.82
C ASP A 76 -4.56 -14.45 -4.18
N ASN A 77 -4.48 -13.68 -3.09
CA ASN A 77 -3.22 -13.24 -2.45
C ASN A 77 -2.20 -12.64 -3.44
N ARG A 78 -2.66 -12.05 -4.53
CA ARG A 78 -1.82 -11.62 -5.64
C ARG A 78 -2.02 -10.16 -6.03
N THR A 79 -3.26 -9.68 -6.08
CA THR A 79 -3.61 -8.32 -6.52
C THR A 79 -4.76 -7.73 -5.71
N LEU A 80 -5.15 -6.49 -6.01
CA LEU A 80 -6.30 -5.83 -5.41
C LEU A 80 -7.62 -6.29 -6.06
N HIS A 81 -8.74 -6.19 -5.34
CA HIS A 81 -10.06 -6.54 -5.86
C HIS A 81 -10.57 -5.53 -6.89
N HIS A 82 -10.25 -4.25 -6.72
CA HIS A 82 -10.70 -3.14 -7.59
C HIS A 82 -9.68 -1.99 -7.55
N ASP A 83 -9.84 -1.05 -8.46
CA ASP A 83 -9.06 0.18 -8.49
C ASP A 83 -9.47 1.09 -7.33
N ILE A 84 -8.50 1.70 -6.67
CA ILE A 84 -8.71 2.51 -5.47
C ILE A 84 -7.88 3.78 -5.55
N THR A 85 -8.44 4.87 -5.06
CA THR A 85 -7.73 6.13 -4.92
C THR A 85 -7.71 6.54 -3.45
N GLY A 86 -6.52 6.76 -2.89
CA GLY A 86 -6.35 7.27 -1.53
C GLY A 86 -5.78 8.68 -1.53
N ARG A 87 -6.09 9.45 -0.48
CA ARG A 87 -5.59 10.82 -0.31
C ARG A 87 -5.12 11.06 1.11
N PHE A 88 -4.02 11.77 1.24
CA PHE A 88 -3.55 12.26 2.53
C PHE A 88 -2.73 13.54 2.35
N GLY A 89 -3.19 14.64 2.95
CA GLY A 89 -2.59 15.96 2.73
C GLY A 89 -2.54 16.29 1.24
N ALA A 90 -1.37 16.69 0.73
CA ALA A 90 -1.15 16.95 -0.70
C ALA A 90 -0.98 15.68 -1.54
N GLY A 91 -0.86 14.50 -0.91
CA GLY A 91 -0.65 13.22 -1.60
C GLY A 91 -1.95 12.61 -2.10
N LYS A 92 -1.96 12.24 -3.38
CA LYS A 92 -2.99 11.42 -4.01
C LYS A 92 -2.33 10.20 -4.62
N VAL A 93 -2.83 9.02 -4.32
CA VAL A 93 -2.33 7.75 -4.85
C VAL A 93 -3.47 7.04 -5.56
N VAL A 94 -3.17 6.54 -6.76
CA VAL A 94 -4.09 5.70 -7.53
C VAL A 94 -3.48 4.31 -7.57
N LEU A 95 -4.24 3.32 -7.13
CA LEU A 95 -3.89 1.90 -7.13
C LEU A 95 -4.81 1.19 -8.11
N ARG A 96 -4.25 0.41 -9.02
CA ARG A 96 -5.00 -0.37 -10.00
C ARG A 96 -4.67 -1.84 -9.85
N SER A 97 -5.70 -2.66 -9.87
CA SER A 97 -5.55 -4.10 -9.98
C SER A 97 -4.92 -4.46 -11.33
N ALA A 98 -4.00 -5.42 -11.33
CA ALA A 98 -3.29 -5.81 -12.54
C ALA A 98 -3.47 -7.29 -12.86
N ALA A 99 -3.30 -7.64 -14.13
CA ALA A 99 -3.32 -9.03 -14.60
C ALA A 99 -2.09 -9.80 -14.08
N PRO A 100 -2.17 -11.11 -13.94
CA PRO A 100 -1.04 -11.95 -13.57
C PRO A 100 0.13 -11.75 -14.53
N GLY A 101 1.34 -11.56 -13.95
CA GLY A 101 2.57 -11.34 -14.72
C GLY A 101 2.94 -9.87 -14.97
N THR A 102 2.09 -8.92 -14.57
CA THR A 102 2.39 -7.49 -14.68
C THR A 102 3.53 -7.06 -13.73
N GLY A 103 3.62 -7.71 -12.56
CA GLY A 103 4.58 -7.33 -11.53
C GLY A 103 4.16 -6.07 -10.76
N ILE A 104 5.06 -5.58 -9.92
CA ILE A 104 4.85 -4.38 -9.10
C ILE A 104 5.38 -3.16 -9.84
N ILE A 105 4.47 -2.32 -10.35
CA ILE A 105 4.80 -1.06 -11.02
C ILE A 105 4.39 0.08 -10.08
N ALA A 106 5.35 0.56 -9.27
CA ALA A 106 5.09 1.58 -8.25
C ALA A 106 6.35 2.41 -7.93
N GLY A 107 6.15 3.60 -7.37
CA GLY A 107 7.25 4.41 -6.82
C GLY A 107 7.87 3.75 -5.59
N GLY A 108 9.16 4.04 -5.30
CA GLY A 108 9.96 3.37 -4.28
C GLY A 108 9.25 3.08 -2.94
N PRO A 109 8.72 4.09 -2.23
CA PRO A 109 8.03 3.87 -0.96
C PRO A 109 6.81 2.95 -1.06
N MET A 110 6.03 3.07 -2.14
CA MET A 110 4.86 2.22 -2.38
C MET A 110 5.28 0.81 -2.78
N ARG A 111 6.35 0.66 -3.56
CA ARG A 111 6.88 -0.63 -3.97
C ARG A 111 7.29 -1.47 -2.76
N ALA A 112 8.09 -0.91 -1.85
CA ALA A 112 8.48 -1.57 -0.61
C ALA A 112 7.26 -2.02 0.22
N LEU A 113 6.18 -1.22 0.21
CA LEU A 113 4.94 -1.54 0.90
C LEU A 113 4.21 -2.73 0.25
N PHE A 114 4.11 -2.78 -1.08
CA PHE A 114 3.46 -3.90 -1.78
C PHE A 114 4.26 -5.19 -1.66
N GLU A 115 5.58 -5.13 -1.70
CA GLU A 115 6.46 -6.28 -1.46
C GLU A 115 6.26 -6.85 -0.05
N SER A 116 6.24 -5.98 0.99
CA SER A 116 5.97 -6.39 2.37
C SER A 116 4.56 -6.95 2.58
N LEU A 117 3.57 -6.47 1.81
CA LEU A 117 2.19 -6.94 1.86
C LEU A 117 2.01 -8.31 1.18
N GLY A 118 2.93 -8.69 0.26
CA GLY A 118 2.87 -9.91 -0.51
C GLY A 118 2.09 -9.79 -1.83
N ILE A 119 1.79 -8.58 -2.29
CA ILE A 119 1.21 -8.34 -3.62
C ILE A 119 2.25 -8.66 -4.69
N LYS A 120 1.81 -9.33 -5.75
CA LYS A 120 2.66 -9.69 -6.90
C LYS A 120 2.39 -8.83 -8.12
N ASP A 121 1.14 -8.40 -8.31
CA ASP A 121 0.73 -7.65 -9.49
C ASP A 121 -0.10 -6.43 -9.10
N VAL A 122 0.46 -5.24 -9.31
CA VAL A 122 -0.21 -3.95 -9.02
C VAL A 122 0.44 -2.84 -9.82
N VAL A 123 -0.39 -1.90 -10.29
CA VAL A 123 0.07 -0.65 -10.88
C VAL A 123 -0.34 0.50 -9.97
N ALA A 124 0.62 1.29 -9.52
CA ALA A 124 0.38 2.40 -8.61
C ALA A 124 1.12 3.67 -9.05
N LYS A 125 0.43 4.78 -8.96
CA LYS A 125 1.01 6.11 -9.24
C LYS A 125 0.66 7.09 -8.12
N SER A 126 1.68 7.77 -7.61
CA SER A 126 1.49 8.91 -6.73
C SER A 126 1.46 10.21 -7.54
N THR A 127 0.51 11.06 -7.22
CA THR A 127 0.35 12.40 -7.79
C THR A 127 0.22 13.42 -6.65
N GLY A 128 0.72 14.64 -6.85
CA GLY A 128 0.59 15.74 -5.90
C GLY A 128 1.76 15.90 -4.93
N THR A 129 2.45 14.84 -4.53
CA THR A 129 3.64 14.93 -3.67
C THR A 129 4.62 13.80 -3.91
N SER A 130 5.91 14.10 -3.71
CA SER A 130 6.99 13.11 -3.67
C SER A 130 7.42 12.73 -2.24
N ASN A 131 6.79 13.35 -1.21
CA ASN A 131 7.13 13.06 0.18
C ASN A 131 6.71 11.63 0.57
N PRO A 132 7.66 10.75 0.96
CA PRO A 132 7.38 9.36 1.32
C PRO A 132 6.33 9.20 2.42
N HIS A 133 6.32 10.07 3.42
CA HIS A 133 5.32 10.04 4.49
C HIS A 133 3.90 10.22 3.96
N ASN A 134 3.68 11.19 3.08
CA ASN A 134 2.36 11.46 2.53
C ASN A 134 1.93 10.37 1.56
N MET A 135 2.88 9.85 0.75
CA MET A 135 2.62 8.73 -0.17
C MET A 135 2.17 7.49 0.58
N LEU A 136 2.89 7.09 1.63
CA LEU A 136 2.52 5.92 2.43
C LEU A 136 1.17 6.11 3.12
N LYS A 137 0.94 7.26 3.77
CA LYS A 137 -0.34 7.54 4.42
C LYS A 137 -1.52 7.53 3.44
N ALA A 138 -1.33 8.09 2.23
CA ALA A 138 -2.35 8.04 1.18
C ALA A 138 -2.60 6.60 0.68
N THR A 139 -1.55 5.76 0.61
CA THR A 139 -1.70 4.34 0.25
C THR A 139 -2.44 3.56 1.35
N PHE A 140 -2.16 3.84 2.63
CA PHE A 140 -2.92 3.26 3.74
C PHE A 140 -4.38 3.73 3.78
N ASP A 141 -4.65 4.97 3.40
CA ASP A 141 -6.02 5.47 3.22
C ASP A 141 -6.75 4.69 2.12
N ALA A 142 -6.09 4.47 0.97
CA ALA A 142 -6.62 3.61 -0.09
C ALA A 142 -6.91 2.19 0.42
N PHE A 143 -6.03 1.58 1.20
CA PHE A 143 -6.26 0.24 1.76
C PHE A 143 -7.46 0.17 2.71
N LYS A 144 -7.72 1.20 3.49
CA LYS A 144 -8.91 1.27 4.35
C LYS A 144 -10.22 1.32 3.55
N GLN A 145 -10.17 1.89 2.34
CA GLN A 145 -11.30 1.96 1.43
C GLN A 145 -11.44 0.68 0.58
N SER A 146 -10.45 -0.24 0.64
CA SER A 146 -10.47 -1.50 -0.08
C SER A 146 -11.56 -2.41 0.47
N GLU A 147 -12.49 -2.80 -0.38
CA GLU A 147 -13.56 -3.73 -0.02
C GLU A 147 -13.45 -5.04 -0.80
N SER A 148 -13.72 -6.15 -0.10
CA SER A 148 -13.85 -7.45 -0.75
C SER A 148 -15.24 -7.62 -1.39
N PRO A 149 -15.39 -8.41 -2.47
CA PRO A 149 -16.70 -8.71 -3.04
C PRO A 149 -17.67 -9.31 -2.03
N LYS A 150 -17.15 -10.08 -1.05
CA LYS A 150 -17.94 -10.66 0.03
C LYS A 150 -18.52 -9.58 0.96
N SER A 151 -17.71 -8.60 1.33
CA SER A 151 -18.14 -7.47 2.16
C SER A 151 -19.20 -6.62 1.44
N VAL A 152 -19.02 -6.34 0.15
CA VAL A 152 -19.97 -5.58 -0.66
C VAL A 152 -21.28 -6.34 -0.85
N ALA A 153 -21.23 -7.65 -1.10
CA ALA A 153 -22.41 -8.51 -1.22
C ALA A 153 -23.23 -8.52 0.07
N ALA A 154 -22.58 -8.65 1.22
CA ALA A 154 -23.24 -8.59 2.53
C ALA A 154 -23.93 -7.24 2.77
N LYS A 155 -23.25 -6.12 2.48
CA LYS A 155 -23.82 -4.77 2.61
C LYS A 155 -25.03 -4.53 1.69
N ARG A 156 -25.05 -5.16 0.52
CA ARG A 156 -26.13 -5.01 -0.49
C ARG A 156 -27.19 -6.11 -0.42
N SER A 157 -27.07 -7.06 0.50
CA SER A 157 -27.93 -8.25 0.61
C SER A 157 -28.08 -9.01 -0.73
N LYS A 158 -26.97 -9.12 -1.51
CA LYS A 158 -26.90 -9.79 -2.81
C LYS A 158 -25.95 -10.96 -2.80
N LYS A 159 -26.09 -11.87 -3.77
CA LYS A 159 -25.14 -12.97 -3.97
C LYS A 159 -23.82 -12.43 -4.51
N ILE A 160 -22.71 -13.06 -4.12
CA ILE A 160 -21.36 -12.66 -4.57
C ILE A 160 -21.23 -12.71 -6.09
N SER A 161 -21.84 -13.72 -6.73
CA SER A 161 -21.86 -13.86 -8.20
C SER A 161 -22.46 -12.64 -8.90
N GLU A 162 -23.54 -12.08 -8.38
CA GLU A 162 -24.18 -10.89 -8.94
C GLU A 162 -23.27 -9.65 -8.85
N VAL A 163 -22.55 -9.50 -7.73
CA VAL A 163 -21.63 -8.36 -7.53
C VAL A 163 -20.43 -8.45 -8.48
N VAL A 164 -19.92 -9.64 -8.73
CA VAL A 164 -18.75 -9.86 -9.60
C VAL A 164 -19.14 -9.76 -11.08
N SER A 165 -20.34 -10.22 -11.47
CA SER A 165 -20.82 -10.16 -12.86
C SER A 165 -21.10 -8.74 -13.35
N LEU A 166 -21.36 -7.80 -12.45
CA LEU A 166 -21.61 -6.38 -12.77
C LEU A 166 -20.36 -5.57 -13.15
N LYS A 167 -19.19 -6.17 -13.25
CA LYS A 167 -18.02 -5.47 -13.77
C LYS A 167 -18.24 -5.12 -15.24
N PRO A 168 -18.13 -3.83 -15.63
CA PRO A 168 -18.21 -3.47 -17.05
C PRO A 168 -17.07 -4.16 -17.80
N VAL A 169 -17.41 -4.90 -18.83
CA VAL A 169 -16.43 -5.47 -19.76
C VAL A 169 -15.99 -4.35 -20.67
N SER A 170 -14.75 -3.88 -20.50
CA SER A 170 -14.17 -2.94 -21.45
C SER A 170 -13.74 -3.73 -22.69
N TYR A 171 -14.53 -3.65 -23.75
CA TYR A 171 -14.13 -4.16 -25.05
C TYR A 171 -13.06 -3.24 -25.65
N THR A 172 -11.84 -3.71 -25.73
CA THR A 172 -10.73 -2.97 -26.34
C THR A 172 -10.69 -3.11 -27.86
N HIS A 173 -11.48 -4.03 -28.43
CA HIS A 173 -11.58 -4.24 -29.88
C HIS A 173 -13.04 -4.18 -30.30
N LEU A 174 -13.40 -3.09 -30.95
CA LEU A 174 -14.56 -3.01 -31.84
C LEU A 174 -14.13 -3.62 -33.18
N THR A 175 -14.48 -4.86 -33.44
CA THR A 175 -14.43 -5.37 -34.81
C THR A 175 -15.52 -4.62 -35.59
N LEU A 176 -15.11 -3.72 -36.46
CA LEU A 176 -16.01 -3.12 -37.44
C LEU A 176 -16.61 -4.24 -38.28
N PRO A 177 -17.95 -4.34 -38.43
CA PRO A 177 -18.54 -5.29 -39.36
C PRO A 177 -18.02 -4.94 -40.75
N THR A 178 -17.35 -5.89 -41.38
CA THR A 178 -16.96 -5.76 -42.80
C THR A 178 -18.23 -5.70 -43.60
N ILE A 179 -18.64 -4.52 -44.06
CA ILE A 179 -19.70 -4.37 -45.03
C ILE A 179 -19.13 -4.92 -46.34
N LEU A 180 -19.50 -6.13 -46.69
CA LEU A 180 -19.32 -6.68 -48.04
C LEU A 180 -20.24 -5.84 -48.94
N LEU A 181 -19.64 -4.91 -49.68
CA LEU A 181 -20.27 -4.29 -50.84
C LEU A 181 -20.24 -5.33 -51.95
N VAL A 182 -21.41 -5.87 -52.31
CA VAL A 182 -21.67 -6.56 -53.56
C VAL A 182 -22.04 -5.53 -54.61
#